data_ffb4969ccbf37bea9c04952ebbbc4d14
#
_entry.id   ffb4969ccbf37bea9c04952ebbbc4d14
#
_cell.length_a   1.000
_cell.length_b   1.000
_cell.length_c   1.000
_cell.angle_alpha   90.00
_cell.angle_beta   90.00
_cell.angle_gamma   90.00
#
_symmetry.space_group_name_H-M   'P 1'
#
loop_
_entity.id
_entity.type
_entity.pdbx_description
1 polymer ?
#
loop_
_entity_poly.entity_id
_entity_poly.type
_entity_poly.pdbx_seq_one_letter_code
_entity_poly.pdbx_strand_id
1 'polypeptide(L)'
;MKKFLIILFLLIGFVIPSFADDGGKPVLPSETGLVEKIQYEDAKGLNQGEETTKQVVTVKVLTGKFKGTERLVDNMLTGNPAYDINLTKGDKVVLHLEPLDDTVSTPDDVDIFIADIQRDNQIYIFTAIFFALLLFIGKKKGATSIISIISTMCLI
;
A
#
# COMPACT_ATOMS: atom_id res chain seq x y z
N MET A 1 -16.87 35.22 19.95
CA MET A 1 -16.60 33.77 19.99
C MET A 1 -17.68 32.95 19.26
N LYS A 2 -19.00 33.09 19.52
CA LYS A 2 -20.05 32.31 18.81
C LYS A 2 -20.04 32.47 17.27
N LYS A 3 -19.80 33.68 16.74
CA LYS A 3 -19.73 33.92 15.29
C LYS A 3 -18.52 33.26 14.62
N PHE A 4 -17.40 33.15 15.31
CA PHE A 4 -16.20 32.47 14.81
C PHE A 4 -16.38 30.95 14.72
N LEU A 5 -17.08 30.37 15.68
CA LEU A 5 -17.43 28.94 15.72
C LEU A 5 -18.37 28.56 14.58
N ILE A 6 -19.32 29.43 14.21
CA ILE A 6 -20.26 29.20 13.09
C ILE A 6 -19.51 29.26 11.75
N ILE A 7 -18.57 30.20 11.58
CA ILE A 7 -17.76 30.30 10.37
C ILE A 7 -16.83 29.08 10.22
N LEU A 8 -16.23 28.62 11.33
CA LEU A 8 -15.40 27.42 11.35
C LEU A 8 -16.22 26.17 10.99
N PHE A 9 -17.45 26.04 11.49
CA PHE A 9 -18.35 24.93 11.17
C PHE A 9 -18.82 24.96 9.70
N LEU A 10 -19.05 26.13 9.13
CA LEU A 10 -19.39 26.32 7.71
C LEU A 10 -18.21 25.98 6.78
N LEU A 11 -16.97 26.23 7.21
CA LEU A 11 -15.75 25.93 6.44
C LEU A 11 -15.45 24.42 6.41
N ILE A 12 -15.75 23.70 7.49
CA ILE A 12 -15.57 22.24 7.59
C ILE A 12 -16.70 21.49 6.86
N GLY A 13 -17.91 22.07 6.78
CA GLY A 13 -19.07 21.44 6.13
C GLY A 13 -19.04 21.39 4.60
N PHE A 14 -18.04 21.99 3.94
CA PHE A 14 -18.01 22.10 2.47
C PHE A 14 -16.98 21.16 1.79
N VAL A 15 -16.45 20.17 2.49
CA VAL A 15 -15.68 19.10 1.85
C VAL A 15 -16.68 18.05 1.35
N ILE A 16 -17.29 18.29 0.19
CA ILE A 16 -18.03 17.28 -0.54
C ILE A 16 -16.96 16.35 -1.13
N PRO A 17 -16.89 15.06 -0.73
CA PRO A 17 -16.03 14.12 -1.44
C PRO A 17 -16.55 14.02 -2.88
N SER A 18 -15.77 14.53 -3.82
CA SER A 18 -16.01 14.37 -5.23
C SER A 18 -15.70 12.92 -5.57
N PHE A 19 -16.71 12.05 -5.60
CA PHE A 19 -16.56 10.74 -6.22
C PHE A 19 -16.56 10.97 -7.73
N ALA A 20 -15.38 10.96 -8.31
CA ALA A 20 -15.24 10.81 -9.75
C ALA A 20 -15.68 9.36 -10.07
N ASP A 21 -16.83 9.22 -10.68
CA ASP A 21 -17.26 7.97 -11.31
C ASP A 21 -16.44 7.85 -12.61
N ASP A 22 -15.35 7.12 -12.47
CA ASP A 22 -14.40 6.89 -13.56
C ASP A 22 -14.89 5.71 -14.38
N GLY A 23 -15.98 5.80 -15.10
CA GLY A 23 -16.67 4.78 -15.93
C GLY A 23 -15.80 3.64 -16.49
N GLY A 24 -14.80 3.22 -15.74
CA GLY A 24 -13.80 2.21 -16.00
C GLY A 24 -14.19 0.84 -15.46
N LYS A 25 -13.43 -0.16 -15.86
CA LYS A 25 -13.50 -1.55 -15.38
C LYS A 25 -13.60 -1.59 -13.85
N PRO A 26 -14.29 -2.56 -13.25
CA PRO A 26 -14.40 -2.68 -11.80
C PRO A 26 -13.00 -2.71 -11.18
N VAL A 27 -12.68 -1.69 -10.39
CA VAL A 27 -11.40 -1.63 -9.66
C VAL A 27 -11.50 -2.65 -8.53
N LEU A 28 -10.73 -3.72 -8.64
CA LEU A 28 -10.61 -4.70 -7.56
C LEU A 28 -9.81 -4.07 -6.41
N PRO A 29 -10.19 -4.35 -5.14
CA PRO A 29 -9.43 -3.86 -4.00
C PRO A 29 -8.02 -4.45 -4.02
N SER A 30 -7.04 -3.66 -3.61
CA SER A 30 -5.66 -4.14 -3.45
C SER A 30 -5.62 -5.27 -2.41
N GLU A 31 -4.90 -6.33 -2.70
CA GLU A 31 -4.73 -7.48 -1.82
C GLU A 31 -3.30 -7.54 -1.29
N THR A 32 -3.08 -8.30 -0.24
CA THR A 32 -1.73 -8.52 0.31
C THR A 32 -1.24 -9.89 -0.11
N GLY A 33 0.02 -9.97 -0.53
CA GLY A 33 0.72 -11.21 -0.85
C GLY A 33 1.96 -11.43 0.00
N LEU A 34 2.43 -12.68 0.03
CA LEU A 34 3.70 -13.07 0.63
C LEU A 34 4.61 -13.64 -0.47
N VAL A 35 5.80 -13.12 -0.56
CA VAL A 35 6.84 -13.60 -1.48
C VAL A 35 7.41 -14.93 -0.95
N GLU A 36 7.12 -16.03 -1.63
CA GLU A 36 7.61 -17.35 -1.24
C GLU A 36 8.90 -17.74 -1.95
N LYS A 37 9.02 -17.38 -3.24
CA LYS A 37 10.17 -17.74 -4.07
C LYS A 37 10.47 -16.63 -5.07
N ILE A 38 11.75 -16.44 -5.35
CA ILE A 38 12.23 -15.50 -6.38
C ILE A 38 13.20 -16.26 -7.29
N GLN A 39 13.03 -16.05 -8.58
CA GLN A 39 13.96 -16.48 -9.63
C GLN A 39 14.36 -15.24 -10.44
N TYR A 40 15.60 -15.17 -10.81
CA TYR A 40 16.14 -14.08 -11.65
C TYR A 40 16.30 -14.58 -13.06
N GLU A 41 15.82 -13.81 -14.01
CA GLU A 41 16.00 -14.05 -15.45
C GLU A 41 16.58 -12.80 -16.08
N ASP A 42 17.54 -13.00 -16.98
CA ASP A 42 18.09 -11.90 -17.79
C ASP A 42 17.01 -11.49 -18.81
N ALA A 43 16.46 -10.30 -18.66
CA ALA A 43 15.53 -9.75 -19.63
C ALA A 43 16.27 -8.83 -20.59
N LYS A 44 16.03 -9.01 -21.90
CA LYS A 44 16.48 -8.01 -22.89
C LYS A 44 15.58 -6.80 -22.75
N GLY A 45 16.17 -5.67 -22.36
CA GLY A 45 15.46 -4.40 -22.27
C GLY A 45 14.76 -4.03 -23.57
N LEU A 46 13.67 -3.28 -23.44
CA LEU A 46 12.91 -2.73 -24.58
C LEU A 46 13.78 -1.78 -25.44
N ASN A 47 14.83 -1.21 -24.86
CA ASN A 47 15.80 -0.36 -25.53
C ASN A 47 17.15 -1.09 -25.66
N GLN A 48 17.77 -1.04 -26.83
CA GLN A 48 19.09 -1.63 -27.08
C GLN A 48 20.13 -0.95 -26.17
N GLY A 49 20.60 -1.67 -25.16
CA GLY A 49 21.69 -1.23 -24.28
C GLY A 49 21.37 -1.15 -22.79
N GLU A 50 20.13 -1.36 -22.36
CA GLU A 50 19.79 -1.46 -20.94
C GLU A 50 19.72 -2.94 -20.54
N GLU A 51 20.60 -3.33 -19.61
CA GLU A 51 20.51 -4.63 -18.93
C GLU A 51 19.37 -4.54 -17.91
N THR A 52 18.20 -5.05 -18.26
CA THR A 52 17.10 -5.19 -17.33
C THR A 52 17.09 -6.60 -16.75
N THR A 53 16.97 -6.69 -15.45
CA THR A 53 16.82 -7.98 -14.77
C THR A 53 15.36 -8.19 -14.43
N LYS A 54 14.82 -9.36 -14.77
CA LYS A 54 13.47 -9.76 -14.42
C LYS A 54 13.49 -10.66 -13.20
N GLN A 55 12.75 -10.29 -12.18
CA GLN A 55 12.43 -11.18 -11.06
C GLN A 55 11.11 -11.89 -11.36
N VAL A 56 11.14 -13.20 -11.48
CA VAL A 56 9.93 -14.03 -11.50
C VAL A 56 9.63 -14.45 -10.07
N VAL A 57 8.56 -13.91 -9.52
CA VAL A 57 8.23 -14.00 -8.11
C VAL A 57 7.01 -14.90 -7.91
N THR A 58 7.16 -15.95 -7.09
CA THR A 58 6.01 -16.71 -6.61
C THR A 58 5.43 -16.02 -5.39
N VAL A 59 4.21 -15.51 -5.53
CA VAL A 59 3.49 -14.80 -4.48
C VAL A 59 2.29 -15.62 -4.04
N LYS A 60 2.15 -15.80 -2.72
CA LYS A 60 0.95 -16.36 -2.11
C LYS A 60 0.02 -15.25 -1.67
N VAL A 61 -1.20 -15.23 -2.16
CA VAL A 61 -2.21 -14.24 -1.81
C VAL A 61 -2.69 -14.48 -0.39
N LEU A 62 -2.61 -13.45 0.48
CA LEU A 62 -2.96 -13.55 1.91
C LEU A 62 -4.35 -13.02 2.23
N THR A 63 -4.87 -12.08 1.43
CA THR A 63 -6.16 -11.42 1.67
C THR A 63 -7.07 -11.52 0.44
N GLY A 64 -8.32 -11.09 0.58
CA GLY A 64 -9.27 -10.93 -0.50
C GLY A 64 -9.87 -12.21 -1.06
N LYS A 65 -10.43 -12.08 -2.28
CA LYS A 65 -11.20 -13.14 -2.93
C LYS A 65 -10.36 -14.38 -3.27
N PHE A 66 -9.08 -14.16 -3.61
CA PHE A 66 -8.17 -15.23 -4.07
C PHE A 66 -7.19 -15.69 -2.98
N LYS A 67 -7.53 -15.46 -1.72
CA LYS A 67 -6.71 -15.85 -0.57
C LYS A 67 -6.30 -17.33 -0.63
N GLY A 68 -5.01 -17.58 -0.46
CA GLY A 68 -4.40 -18.91 -0.42
C GLY A 68 -3.92 -19.41 -1.77
N THR A 69 -4.20 -18.71 -2.88
CA THR A 69 -3.65 -19.06 -4.20
C THR A 69 -2.20 -18.59 -4.33
N GLU A 70 -1.41 -19.35 -5.07
CA GLU A 70 -0.04 -19.01 -5.46
C GLU A 70 -0.04 -18.55 -6.91
N ARG A 71 0.68 -17.45 -7.16
CA ARG A 71 0.78 -16.84 -8.48
C ARG A 71 2.21 -16.50 -8.82
N LEU A 72 2.57 -16.67 -10.09
CA LEU A 72 3.80 -16.15 -10.65
C LEU A 72 3.55 -14.72 -11.13
N VAL A 73 4.35 -13.80 -10.64
CA VAL A 73 4.28 -12.38 -10.99
C VAL A 73 5.65 -11.93 -11.49
N ASP A 74 5.65 -11.25 -12.60
CA ASP A 74 6.86 -10.69 -13.19
C ASP A 74 7.13 -9.30 -12.61
N ASN A 75 8.31 -9.11 -12.03
CA ASN A 75 8.78 -7.82 -11.54
C ASN A 75 10.02 -7.40 -12.34
N MET A 76 9.88 -6.35 -13.14
CA MET A 76 10.95 -5.84 -13.98
C MET A 76 11.80 -4.84 -13.21
N LEU A 77 13.10 -5.07 -13.15
CA LEU A 77 14.08 -4.18 -12.54
C LEU A 77 14.83 -3.42 -13.64
N THR A 78 14.74 -2.10 -13.60
CA THR A 78 15.37 -1.21 -14.59
C THR A 78 16.80 -0.82 -14.23
N GLY A 79 17.28 -1.24 -13.04
CA GLY A 79 18.56 -0.84 -12.47
C GLY A 79 18.52 0.54 -11.80
N ASN A 80 17.35 1.18 -11.76
CA ASN A 80 17.17 2.46 -11.07
C ASN A 80 16.50 2.25 -9.70
N PRO A 81 17.25 2.37 -8.60
CA PRO A 81 16.72 2.10 -7.26
C PRO A 81 15.61 3.06 -6.80
N ALA A 82 15.36 4.14 -7.54
CA ALA A 82 14.25 5.05 -7.24
C ALA A 82 12.88 4.52 -7.70
N TYR A 83 12.88 3.61 -8.68
CA TYR A 83 11.66 3.04 -9.26
C TYR A 83 11.57 1.53 -9.06
N ASP A 84 12.70 0.86 -8.85
CA ASP A 84 12.74 -0.59 -8.75
C ASP A 84 12.30 -1.07 -7.36
N ILE A 85 11.32 -1.96 -7.33
CA ILE A 85 10.91 -2.68 -6.13
C ILE A 85 11.74 -3.95 -6.04
N ASN A 86 12.86 -3.90 -5.33
CA ASN A 86 13.72 -5.07 -5.14
C ASN A 86 13.13 -5.98 -4.05
N LEU A 87 12.57 -7.10 -4.47
CA LEU A 87 11.87 -8.04 -3.60
C LEU A 87 12.83 -9.08 -3.03
N THR A 88 12.56 -9.49 -1.79
CA THR A 88 13.22 -10.59 -1.11
C THR A 88 12.21 -11.64 -0.63
N LYS A 89 12.68 -12.88 -0.47
CA LYS A 89 11.82 -13.94 0.06
C LYS A 89 11.37 -13.59 1.47
N GLY A 90 10.06 -13.68 1.70
CA GLY A 90 9.42 -13.35 2.97
C GLY A 90 8.84 -11.94 3.03
N ASP A 91 9.06 -11.12 2.01
CA ASP A 91 8.44 -9.80 1.94
C ASP A 91 6.92 -9.92 1.80
N LYS A 92 6.22 -9.05 2.52
CA LYS A 92 4.81 -8.82 2.28
C LYS A 92 4.67 -7.73 1.23
N VAL A 93 3.84 -7.97 0.23
CA VAL A 93 3.63 -7.08 -0.91
C VAL A 93 2.18 -6.69 -1.05
N VAL A 94 1.95 -5.49 -1.55
CA VAL A 94 0.63 -5.03 -1.97
C VAL A 94 0.45 -5.45 -3.42
N LEU A 95 -0.61 -6.19 -3.68
CA LEU A 95 -0.97 -6.68 -5.00
C LEU A 95 -2.07 -5.81 -5.59
N HIS A 96 -1.85 -5.34 -6.80
CA HIS A 96 -2.88 -4.72 -7.62
C HIS A 96 -3.46 -5.75 -8.58
N LEU A 97 -4.78 -5.87 -8.61
CA LEU A 97 -5.48 -6.84 -9.41
C LEU A 97 -6.23 -6.13 -10.54
N GLU A 98 -5.94 -6.49 -11.76
CA GLU A 98 -6.64 -5.97 -12.94
C GLU A 98 -7.50 -7.08 -13.56
N PRO A 99 -8.81 -6.89 -13.66
CA PRO A 99 -9.68 -7.86 -14.32
C PRO A 99 -9.37 -7.91 -15.81
N LEU A 100 -9.19 -9.11 -16.35
CA LEU A 100 -9.01 -9.34 -17.78
C LEU A 100 -10.33 -9.11 -18.53
N ASP A 101 -11.45 -9.52 -17.90
CA ASP A 101 -12.80 -9.39 -18.42
C ASP A 101 -13.76 -8.77 -17.40
N ASP A 102 -14.97 -8.39 -17.84
CA ASP A 102 -16.00 -7.81 -16.96
C ASP A 102 -16.53 -8.80 -15.91
N THR A 103 -16.26 -10.10 -16.06
CA THR A 103 -16.67 -11.15 -15.14
C THR A 103 -15.47 -11.83 -14.52
N VAL A 104 -15.13 -11.44 -13.30
CA VAL A 104 -14.05 -12.07 -12.51
C VAL A 104 -14.63 -13.22 -11.69
N SER A 105 -14.41 -14.46 -12.12
CA SER A 105 -14.88 -15.67 -11.42
C SER A 105 -13.75 -16.48 -10.83
N THR A 106 -12.66 -16.61 -11.55
CA THR A 106 -11.50 -17.43 -11.19
C THR A 106 -10.25 -16.55 -10.98
N PRO A 107 -9.22 -17.07 -10.30
CA PRO A 107 -7.95 -16.36 -10.20
C PRO A 107 -7.27 -16.13 -11.57
N ASP A 108 -7.59 -16.92 -12.59
CA ASP A 108 -7.01 -16.80 -13.93
C ASP A 108 -7.62 -15.66 -14.76
N ASP A 109 -8.76 -15.13 -14.31
CA ASP A 109 -9.44 -13.99 -14.94
C ASP A 109 -8.83 -12.63 -14.51
N VAL A 110 -7.73 -12.64 -13.75
CA VAL A 110 -7.13 -11.45 -13.16
C VAL A 110 -5.63 -11.44 -13.38
N ASP A 111 -5.12 -10.34 -13.94
CA ASP A 111 -3.71 -10.04 -13.91
C ASP A 111 -3.31 -9.46 -12.55
N ILE A 112 -2.17 -9.92 -12.02
CA ILE A 112 -1.68 -9.51 -10.71
C ILE A 112 -0.35 -8.80 -10.87
N PHE A 113 -0.27 -7.58 -10.35
CA PHE A 113 0.94 -6.76 -10.32
C PHE A 113 1.37 -6.46 -8.90
N ILE A 114 2.67 -6.36 -8.67
CA ILE A 114 3.21 -5.94 -7.39
C ILE A 114 3.27 -4.42 -7.39
N ALA A 115 2.47 -3.79 -6.51
CA ALA A 115 2.38 -2.34 -6.41
C ALA A 115 3.43 -1.77 -5.45
N ASP A 116 3.67 -2.41 -4.30
CA ASP A 116 4.65 -1.96 -3.30
C ASP A 116 4.96 -3.06 -2.29
N ILE A 117 5.98 -2.83 -1.45
CA ILE A 117 6.30 -3.67 -0.29
C ILE A 117 5.55 -3.15 0.94
N GLN A 118 4.80 -4.02 1.60
CA GLN A 118 4.09 -3.67 2.84
C GLN A 118 5.07 -3.55 4.01
N ARG A 119 5.34 -2.32 4.45
CA ARG A 119 6.34 -1.99 5.48
C ARG A 119 5.72 -1.69 6.85
N ASP A 120 4.61 -2.33 7.19
CA ASP A 120 3.84 -2.05 8.42
C ASP A 120 4.70 -2.10 9.69
N ASN A 121 5.60 -3.07 9.77
CA ASN A 121 6.44 -3.25 10.96
C ASN A 121 7.34 -2.04 11.24
N GLN A 122 7.86 -1.41 10.19
CA GLN A 122 8.68 -0.21 10.32
C GLN A 122 7.85 0.98 10.81
N ILE A 123 6.62 1.13 10.31
CA ILE A 123 5.70 2.19 10.72
C ILE A 123 5.38 2.05 12.22
N TYR A 124 5.09 0.84 12.70
CA TYR A 124 4.83 0.60 14.13
C TYR A 124 6.04 0.92 15.01
N ILE A 125 7.25 0.56 14.59
CA ILE A 125 8.49 0.85 15.32
C ILE A 125 8.70 2.37 15.40
N PHE A 126 8.60 3.10 14.29
CA PHE A 126 8.76 4.55 14.28
C PHE A 126 7.69 5.24 15.13
N THR A 127 6.45 4.79 15.05
CA THR A 127 5.35 5.29 15.87
C THR A 127 5.60 5.06 17.35
N ALA A 128 6.07 3.89 17.74
CA ALA A 128 6.42 3.58 19.13
C ALA A 128 7.57 4.48 19.64
N ILE A 129 8.62 4.68 18.84
CA ILE A 129 9.73 5.57 19.16
C ILE A 129 9.22 7.01 19.31
N PHE A 130 8.36 7.47 18.42
CA PHE A 130 7.77 8.81 18.48
C PHE A 130 6.99 9.02 19.80
N PHE A 131 6.12 8.08 20.18
CA PHE A 131 5.40 8.16 21.45
C PHE A 131 6.33 8.09 22.68
N ALA A 132 7.37 7.28 22.62
CA ALA A 132 8.36 7.20 23.69
C ALA A 132 9.09 8.56 23.88
N LEU A 133 9.48 9.21 22.78
CA LEU A 133 10.09 10.54 22.83
C LEU A 133 9.13 11.61 23.36
N LEU A 134 7.86 11.57 22.96
CA LEU A 134 6.84 12.49 23.50
C LEU A 134 6.68 12.35 25.02
N LEU A 135 6.71 11.13 25.53
CA LEU A 135 6.63 10.89 26.97
C LEU A 135 7.91 11.31 27.70
N PHE A 136 9.06 11.01 27.14
CA PHE A 136 10.35 11.30 27.73
C PHE A 136 10.61 12.81 27.83
N ILE A 137 10.38 13.53 26.73
CA ILE A 137 10.63 14.99 26.65
C ILE A 137 9.47 15.76 27.28
N GLY A 138 8.24 15.39 26.95
CA GLY A 138 7.03 16.13 27.33
C GLY A 138 6.52 15.83 28.73
N LYS A 139 6.99 14.75 29.37
CA LYS A 139 6.51 14.31 30.70
C LYS A 139 4.97 14.33 30.77
N LYS A 140 4.40 15.04 31.76
CA LYS A 140 2.93 15.15 31.92
C LYS A 140 2.24 15.83 30.72
N LYS A 141 2.89 16.82 30.08
CA LYS A 141 2.33 17.48 28.89
C LYS A 141 2.38 16.56 27.64
N GLY A 142 3.41 15.71 27.53
CA GLY A 142 3.49 14.69 26.48
C GLY A 142 2.37 13.66 26.58
N ALA A 143 2.04 13.20 27.78
CA ALA A 143 0.93 12.28 28.00
C ALA A 143 -0.42 12.87 27.57
N THR A 144 -0.69 14.13 27.89
CA THR A 144 -1.92 14.81 27.44
C THR A 144 -2.00 14.97 25.92
N SER A 145 -0.87 15.19 25.25
CA SER A 145 -0.80 15.27 23.78
C SER A 145 -1.13 13.93 23.14
N ILE A 146 -0.65 12.82 23.69
CA ILE A 146 -0.96 11.47 23.19
C ILE A 146 -2.47 11.19 23.32
N ILE A 147 -3.07 11.51 24.46
CA ILE A 147 -4.51 11.34 24.68
C ILE A 147 -5.30 12.17 23.65
N SER A 148 -4.87 13.40 23.37
CA SER A 148 -5.50 14.26 22.38
C SER A 148 -5.42 13.66 20.95
N ILE A 149 -4.28 13.10 20.55
CA ILE A 149 -4.10 12.45 19.26
C ILE A 149 -5.04 11.24 19.13
N ILE A 150 -5.06 10.38 20.15
CA ILE A 150 -5.93 9.18 20.17
C ILE A 150 -7.40 9.59 20.10
N SER A 151 -7.79 10.61 20.89
CA SER A 151 -9.17 11.12 20.88
C SER A 151 -9.58 11.65 19.51
N THR A 152 -8.67 12.34 18.83
CA THR A 152 -8.92 12.86 17.47
C THR A 152 -9.08 11.71 16.47
N MET A 153 -8.25 10.68 16.55
CA MET A 153 -8.35 9.52 15.67
C MET A 153 -9.64 8.70 15.90
N CYS A 154 -10.18 8.68 17.12
CA CYS A 154 -11.45 8.01 17.42
C CYS A 154 -12.68 8.79 16.94
N LEU A 155 -12.54 10.09 16.62
CA LEU A 155 -13.63 10.96 16.19
C LEU A 155 -13.78 11.04 14.66
N ILE A 156 -12.82 10.50 13.90
CA ILE A 156 -12.81 10.42 12.44
C ILE A 156 -13.25 9.02 12.01
#